data_4cf16b9e5b0e4c36f7a33e120d929f60
#
_entry.id   4cf16b9e5b0e4c36f7a33e120d929f60
#
_cell.length_a   1.000
_cell.length_b   1.000
_cell.length_c   1.000
_cell.angle_alpha   90.00
_cell.angle_beta   90.00
_cell.angle_gamma   90.00
#
_symmetry.space_group_name_H-M   'P 1'
#
loop_
_entity.id
_entity.type
_entity.pdbx_description
1 polymer ?
#
loop_
_entity_poly.entity_id
_entity_poly.type
_entity_poly.pdbx_seq_one_letter_code
_entity_poly.pdbx_strand_id
1 'polypeptide(L)'
;MRILFVEDNPINRLVVKEMLRAGGIDMAEAEDGYAGLKMIEMHDFDVVLMDLRMPNMDGLTAIRHMRARPDNKARLPVVVITADDGLTIEAECLAAGADRVLRKPVNMTARFETIAAVLPTTGEDEVMLG
;
A
#
# COMPACT_ATOMS: atom_id res chain seq x y z
N MET A 1 8.95 -10.55 -3.00
CA MET A 1 7.80 -9.64 -2.86
C MET A 1 8.21 -8.23 -3.25
N ARG A 2 7.38 -7.57 -4.02
CA ARG A 2 7.63 -6.21 -4.45
C ARG A 2 6.48 -5.30 -4.05
N ILE A 3 6.79 -4.22 -3.32
CA ILE A 3 5.81 -3.28 -2.79
C ILE A 3 6.00 -1.91 -3.42
N LEU A 4 4.89 -1.26 -3.76
CA LEU A 4 4.91 0.14 -4.16
C LEU A 4 4.44 0.98 -2.98
N PHE A 5 5.22 1.97 -2.58
CA PHE A 5 4.82 2.92 -1.55
C PHE A 5 4.57 4.29 -2.18
N VAL A 6 3.33 4.74 -2.12
CA VAL A 6 2.92 6.05 -2.63
C VAL A 6 2.82 7.02 -1.45
N GLU A 7 3.77 7.94 -1.38
CA GLU A 7 3.95 8.86 -0.25
C GLU A 7 4.71 10.08 -0.73
N ASP A 8 4.21 11.28 -0.43
CA ASP A 8 4.85 12.51 -0.88
C ASP A 8 6.10 12.89 -0.07
N ASN A 9 6.20 12.44 1.17
CA ASN A 9 7.32 12.78 2.03
C ASN A 9 8.50 11.84 1.80
N PRO A 10 9.66 12.34 1.32
CA PRO A 10 10.80 11.46 1.02
C PRO A 10 11.41 10.81 2.26
N ILE A 11 11.31 11.45 3.43
CA ILE A 11 11.82 10.88 4.67
C ILE A 11 10.97 9.68 5.07
N ASN A 12 9.65 9.79 4.97
CA ASN A 12 8.76 8.66 5.24
C ASN A 12 9.03 7.50 4.29
N ARG A 13 9.26 7.80 3.00
CA ARG A 13 9.61 6.75 2.05
C ARG A 13 10.90 6.05 2.43
N LEU A 14 11.91 6.81 2.82
CA LEU A 14 13.20 6.24 3.21
C LEU A 14 13.08 5.34 4.43
N VAL A 15 12.37 5.78 5.45
CA VAL A 15 12.18 5.01 6.68
C VAL A 15 11.53 3.67 6.38
N VAL A 16 10.43 3.67 5.62
CA VAL A 16 9.73 2.44 5.28
C VAL A 16 10.58 1.54 4.38
N LYS A 17 11.30 2.14 3.44
CA LYS A 17 12.19 1.38 2.55
C LYS A 17 13.25 0.60 3.32
N GLU A 18 13.89 1.27 4.29
CA GLU A 18 14.91 0.61 5.12
C GLU A 18 14.30 -0.51 5.97
N MET A 19 13.11 -0.27 6.52
CA MET A 19 12.41 -1.29 7.30
C MET A 19 12.08 -2.52 6.46
N LEU A 20 11.57 -2.33 5.26
CA LEU A 20 11.21 -3.43 4.37
C LEU A 20 12.44 -4.16 3.85
N ARG A 21 13.50 -3.42 3.55
CA ARG A 21 14.77 -4.01 3.10
C ARG A 21 15.32 -4.98 4.15
N ALA A 22 15.24 -4.62 5.42
CA ALA A 22 15.69 -5.47 6.50
C ALA A 22 14.94 -6.81 6.52
N GLY A 23 13.70 -6.83 6.02
CA GLY A 23 12.90 -8.05 5.87
C GLY A 23 13.03 -8.73 4.51
N GLY A 24 13.95 -8.27 3.66
CA GLY A 24 14.14 -8.86 2.33
C GLY A 24 13.10 -8.45 1.31
N ILE A 25 12.41 -7.34 1.52
CA ILE A 25 11.33 -6.86 0.64
C ILE A 25 11.81 -5.69 -0.21
N ASP A 26 11.61 -5.79 -1.51
CA ASP A 26 11.88 -4.71 -2.45
C ASP A 26 10.75 -3.69 -2.43
N MET A 27 11.11 -2.42 -2.37
CA MET A 27 10.12 -1.34 -2.42
C MET A 27 10.43 -0.36 -3.54
N ALA A 28 9.44 -0.10 -4.38
CA ALA A 28 9.45 1.00 -5.32
C ALA A 28 8.73 2.20 -4.69
N GLU A 29 9.01 3.40 -5.18
CA GLU A 29 8.50 4.63 -4.60
C GLU A 29 7.75 5.45 -5.63
N ALA A 30 6.69 6.13 -5.19
CA ALA A 30 5.99 7.13 -5.98
C ALA A 30 5.70 8.31 -5.06
N GLU A 31 5.83 9.52 -5.58
CA GLU A 31 5.71 10.74 -4.77
C GLU A 31 4.29 11.30 -4.70
N ASP A 32 3.37 10.84 -5.54
CA ASP A 32 1.97 11.24 -5.50
C ASP A 32 1.08 10.19 -6.17
N GLY A 33 -0.23 10.45 -6.16
CA GLY A 33 -1.19 9.51 -6.74
C GLY A 33 -1.00 9.27 -8.23
N TYR A 34 -0.66 10.31 -8.99
CA TYR A 34 -0.42 10.17 -10.43
C TYR A 34 0.78 9.27 -10.72
N ALA A 35 1.89 9.53 -10.04
CA ALA A 35 3.09 8.73 -10.20
C ALA A 35 2.82 7.28 -9.77
N GLY A 36 2.07 7.09 -8.69
CA GLY A 36 1.69 5.76 -8.21
C GLY A 36 0.88 4.98 -9.24
N LEU A 37 -0.13 5.61 -9.82
CA LEU A 37 -0.96 4.97 -10.85
C LEU A 37 -0.15 4.61 -12.08
N LYS A 38 0.78 5.47 -12.47
CA LYS A 38 1.65 5.20 -13.61
C LYS A 38 2.58 4.02 -13.34
N MET A 39 3.13 3.94 -12.13
CA MET A 39 3.96 2.80 -11.72
C MET A 39 3.17 1.50 -11.75
N ILE A 40 1.94 1.52 -11.28
CA ILE A 40 1.07 0.34 -11.30
C ILE A 40 0.79 -0.11 -12.75
N GLU A 41 0.59 0.85 -13.64
CA GLU A 41 0.36 0.53 -15.05
C GLU A 41 1.58 -0.13 -15.71
N MET A 42 2.78 0.32 -15.36
CA MET A 42 4.00 -0.09 -16.03
C MET A 42 4.71 -1.29 -15.40
N HIS A 43 4.42 -1.59 -14.13
CA HIS A 43 5.13 -2.62 -13.38
C HIS A 43 4.18 -3.49 -12.58
N ASP A 44 4.66 -4.65 -12.16
CA ASP A 44 3.89 -5.56 -11.32
C ASP A 44 4.31 -5.42 -9.86
N PHE A 45 3.31 -5.31 -8.99
CA PHE A 45 3.51 -5.24 -7.54
C PHE A 45 2.65 -6.26 -6.84
N ASP A 46 3.05 -6.64 -5.64
CA ASP A 46 2.27 -7.55 -4.80
C ASP A 46 1.32 -6.77 -3.87
N VAL A 47 1.75 -5.61 -3.42
CA VAL A 47 0.98 -4.75 -2.51
C VAL A 47 1.30 -3.30 -2.79
N VAL A 48 0.31 -2.43 -2.62
CA VAL A 48 0.50 -0.98 -2.63
C VAL A 48 0.27 -0.45 -1.23
N LEU A 49 1.24 0.31 -0.73
CA LEU A 49 1.08 1.11 0.48
C LEU A 49 0.74 2.52 0.03
N MET A 50 -0.35 3.07 0.53
CA MET A 50 -0.88 4.35 0.05
C MET A 50 -1.08 5.32 1.19
N ASP A 51 -0.44 6.48 1.12
CA ASP A 51 -0.75 7.59 1.99
C ASP A 51 -2.01 8.32 1.47
N LEU A 52 -2.80 8.85 2.37
CA LEU A 52 -4.03 9.56 1.96
C LEU A 52 -3.78 11.01 1.58
N ARG A 53 -2.95 11.71 2.33
CA ARG A 53 -2.76 13.15 2.14
C ARG A 53 -1.55 13.44 1.29
N MET A 54 -1.80 13.67 0.02
CA MET A 54 -0.78 13.97 -0.96
C MET A 54 -1.24 15.11 -1.85
N PRO A 55 -0.32 15.93 -2.39
CA PRO A 55 -0.68 16.94 -3.35
C PRO A 55 -1.14 16.32 -4.67
N ASN A 56 -1.86 17.07 -5.46
CA ASN A 56 -2.34 16.74 -6.80
C ASN A 56 -3.44 15.68 -6.83
N MET A 57 -3.19 14.49 -6.29
CA MET A 57 -4.20 13.44 -6.20
C MET A 57 -4.06 12.74 -4.84
N ASP A 58 -5.12 12.77 -4.05
CA ASP A 58 -5.12 12.10 -2.75
C ASP A 58 -5.22 10.57 -2.90
N GLY A 59 -4.94 9.87 -1.79
CA GLY A 59 -4.92 8.41 -1.80
C GLY A 59 -6.25 7.77 -2.10
N LEU A 60 -7.36 8.32 -1.63
CA LEU A 60 -8.69 7.77 -1.91
C LEU A 60 -9.00 7.82 -3.40
N THR A 61 -8.70 8.95 -4.03
CA THR A 61 -8.91 9.12 -5.47
C THR A 61 -8.05 8.12 -6.25
N ALA A 62 -6.78 7.97 -5.86
CA ALA A 62 -5.88 7.02 -6.51
C ALA A 62 -6.40 5.58 -6.38
N ILE A 63 -6.90 5.19 -5.21
CA ILE A 63 -7.47 3.86 -5.00
C ILE A 63 -8.69 3.63 -5.90
N ARG A 64 -9.57 4.61 -6.01
CA ARG A 64 -10.74 4.51 -6.88
C ARG A 64 -10.34 4.30 -8.34
N HIS A 65 -9.31 5.02 -8.80
CA HIS A 65 -8.79 4.84 -10.15
C HIS A 65 -8.22 3.44 -10.35
N MET A 66 -7.49 2.91 -9.36
CA MET A 66 -6.99 1.54 -9.43
C MET A 66 -8.12 0.53 -9.57
N ARG A 67 -9.15 0.66 -8.74
CA ARG A 67 -10.28 -0.28 -8.72
C ARG A 67 -11.14 -0.21 -9.97
N ALA A 68 -11.09 0.90 -10.69
CA ALA A 68 -11.82 1.07 -11.94
C ALA A 68 -11.11 0.49 -13.16
N ARG A 69 -9.88 -0.04 -13.01
CA ARG A 69 -9.13 -0.62 -14.13
C ARG A 69 -9.84 -1.87 -14.67
N PRO A 70 -9.78 -2.08 -15.99
CA PRO A 70 -10.40 -3.27 -16.60
C PRO A 70 -9.56 -4.54 -16.50
N ASP A 71 -8.33 -4.46 -15.96
CA ASP A 71 -7.41 -5.59 -15.87
C ASP A 71 -7.28 -6.12 -14.44
N ASN A 72 -6.44 -7.14 -14.25
CA ASN A 72 -6.24 -7.77 -12.96
C ASN A 72 -5.63 -6.82 -11.91
N LYS A 73 -5.00 -5.77 -12.35
CA LYS A 73 -4.40 -4.78 -11.44
C LYS A 73 -5.46 -4.03 -10.63
N ALA A 74 -6.72 -4.08 -11.05
CA ALA A 74 -7.84 -3.55 -10.27
C ALA A 74 -8.00 -4.24 -8.92
N ARG A 75 -7.42 -5.43 -8.74
CA ARG A 75 -7.52 -6.22 -7.50
C ARG A 75 -6.26 -6.20 -6.66
N LEU A 76 -5.29 -5.41 -7.05
CA LEU A 76 -4.02 -5.32 -6.33
C LEU A 76 -4.28 -4.92 -4.87
N PRO A 77 -3.74 -5.66 -3.89
CA PRO A 77 -3.94 -5.32 -2.49
C PRO A 77 -3.43 -3.92 -2.15
N VAL A 78 -4.23 -3.18 -1.41
CA VAL A 78 -3.89 -1.81 -0.98
C VAL A 78 -4.01 -1.69 0.52
N VAL A 79 -2.93 -1.23 1.15
CA VAL A 79 -2.90 -0.88 2.57
C VAL A 79 -2.71 0.62 2.67
N VAL A 80 -3.68 1.29 3.26
CA VAL A 80 -3.59 2.73 3.52
C VAL A 80 -2.80 2.95 4.81
N ILE A 81 -1.86 3.89 4.77
CA ILE A 81 -1.12 4.31 5.96
C ILE A 81 -1.39 5.81 6.13
N THR A 82 -2.03 6.19 7.23
CA THR A 82 -2.45 7.57 7.41
C THR A 82 -2.26 8.06 8.85
N ALA A 83 -2.00 9.34 9.00
CA ALA A 83 -1.99 10.01 10.29
C ALA A 83 -3.40 10.50 10.70
N ASP A 84 -4.35 10.42 9.79
CA ASP A 84 -5.72 10.85 10.04
C ASP A 84 -6.40 9.89 11.02
N ASP A 85 -6.91 10.44 12.12
CA ASP A 85 -7.59 9.66 13.16
C ASP A 85 -9.10 9.93 13.22
N GLY A 86 -9.66 10.51 12.17
CA GLY A 86 -11.09 10.76 12.06
C GLY A 86 -11.91 9.49 12.23
N LEU A 87 -13.10 9.61 12.78
CA LEU A 87 -13.96 8.47 13.09
C LEU A 87 -14.43 7.70 11.85
N THR A 88 -14.51 8.38 10.70
CA THR A 88 -15.03 7.78 9.47
C THR A 88 -13.95 7.39 8.47
N ILE A 89 -12.68 7.73 8.76
CA ILE A 89 -11.63 7.58 7.75
C ILE A 89 -11.41 6.13 7.32
N GLU A 90 -11.48 5.20 8.26
CA GLU A 90 -11.33 3.78 7.94
C GLU A 90 -12.45 3.31 7.01
N ALA A 91 -13.69 3.67 7.33
CA ALA A 91 -14.84 3.32 6.50
C ALA A 91 -14.72 3.92 5.10
N GLU A 92 -14.26 5.16 5.00
CA GLU A 92 -14.06 5.83 3.71
C GLU A 92 -12.99 5.13 2.87
N CYS A 93 -11.89 4.72 3.51
CA CYS A 93 -10.83 4.00 2.81
C CYS A 93 -11.32 2.65 2.30
N LEU A 94 -12.01 1.89 3.14
CA LEU A 94 -12.54 0.60 2.75
C LEU A 94 -13.59 0.73 1.64
N ALA A 95 -14.44 1.75 1.72
CA ALA A 95 -15.43 2.03 0.69
C ALA A 95 -14.79 2.40 -0.65
N ALA A 96 -13.62 3.05 -0.62
CA ALA A 96 -12.88 3.37 -1.84
C ALA A 96 -12.20 2.16 -2.45
N GLY A 97 -12.02 1.08 -1.68
CA GLY A 97 -11.43 -0.15 -2.16
C GLY A 97 -10.15 -0.58 -1.47
N ALA A 98 -9.74 0.09 -0.38
CA ALA A 98 -8.59 -0.35 0.40
C ALA A 98 -8.89 -1.65 1.13
N ASP A 99 -7.87 -2.49 1.30
CA ASP A 99 -8.00 -3.76 2.01
C ASP A 99 -7.78 -3.60 3.50
N ARG A 100 -6.87 -2.70 3.88
CA ARG A 100 -6.53 -2.43 5.29
C ARG A 100 -6.19 -0.97 5.47
N VAL A 101 -6.33 -0.49 6.68
CA VAL A 101 -5.94 0.86 7.07
C VAL A 101 -5.07 0.78 8.32
N LEU A 102 -3.88 1.37 8.25
CA LEU A 102 -2.99 1.51 9.38
C LEU A 102 -2.85 2.98 9.74
N ARG A 103 -2.82 3.28 11.03
CA ARG A 103 -2.63 4.64 11.50
C ARG A 103 -1.19 4.88 11.89
N LYS A 104 -0.67 6.05 11.56
CA LYS A 104 0.69 6.45 11.97
C LYS A 104 0.65 6.88 13.44
N PRO A 105 1.73 6.66 14.20
CA PRO A 105 2.90 5.86 13.85
C PRO A 105 2.61 4.37 13.92
N VAL A 106 3.22 3.61 13.03
CA VAL A 106 3.01 2.15 12.95
C VAL A 106 4.35 1.47 13.19
N ASN A 107 4.40 0.52 14.11
CA ASN A 107 5.62 -0.24 14.32
C ASN A 107 5.84 -1.26 13.20
N MET A 108 7.08 -1.72 13.06
CA MET A 108 7.46 -2.62 11.98
C MET A 108 6.66 -3.93 12.00
N THR A 109 6.47 -4.50 13.18
CA THR A 109 5.73 -5.77 13.33
C THR A 109 4.31 -5.65 12.80
N ALA A 110 3.59 -4.59 13.18
CA ALA A 110 2.23 -4.37 12.71
C ALA A 110 2.18 -4.21 11.20
N ARG A 111 3.16 -3.55 10.59
CA ARG A 111 3.22 -3.40 9.13
C ARG A 111 3.40 -4.74 8.44
N PHE A 112 4.33 -5.56 8.90
CA PHE A 112 4.56 -6.88 8.30
C PHE A 112 3.33 -7.78 8.43
N GLU A 113 2.71 -7.81 9.58
CA GLU A 113 1.51 -8.60 9.79
C GLU A 113 0.37 -8.16 8.89
N THR A 114 0.18 -6.85 8.73
CA THR A 114 -0.87 -6.29 7.88
C THR A 114 -0.61 -6.59 6.42
N ILE A 115 0.62 -6.42 5.97
CA ILE A 115 0.99 -6.72 4.59
C ILE A 115 0.78 -8.20 4.29
N ALA A 116 1.21 -9.08 5.20
CA ALA A 116 1.03 -10.52 5.03
C ALA A 116 -0.46 -10.89 4.96
N ALA A 117 -1.30 -10.21 5.72
CA ALA A 117 -2.74 -10.50 5.76
C ALA A 117 -3.46 -10.18 4.44
N VAL A 118 -2.94 -9.26 3.63
CA VAL A 118 -3.57 -8.88 2.35
C VAL A 118 -2.97 -9.60 1.15
N LEU A 119 -1.87 -10.31 1.34
CA LEU A 119 -1.26 -11.06 0.25
C LEU A 119 -2.08 -12.28 -0.09
N PRO A 120 -2.13 -12.67 -1.37
CA PRO A 120 -2.76 -13.93 -1.74
C PRO A 120 -2.07 -15.10 -1.04
N THR A 121 -2.86 -15.98 -0.43
CA THR A 121 -2.34 -17.19 0.19
C THR A 121 -2.13 -18.24 -0.88
N THR A 122 -0.94 -18.84 -0.93
CA THR A 122 -0.64 -19.96 -1.80
C THR A 122 -0.23 -21.16 -0.96
N GLY A 123 -0.28 -22.34 -1.54
CA GLY A 123 0.20 -23.53 -0.85
C GLY A 123 1.68 -23.45 -0.50
N GLU A 124 2.43 -22.74 -1.31
CA GLU A 124 3.86 -22.53 -1.07
C GLU A 124 4.11 -21.70 0.18
N ASP A 125 3.33 -20.64 0.37
CA ASP A 125 3.46 -19.80 1.54
C ASP A 125 3.16 -20.61 2.81
N GLU A 126 2.13 -21.42 2.75
CA GLU A 126 1.76 -22.25 3.87
C GLU A 126 2.83 -23.30 4.18
N VAL A 127 3.41 -23.87 3.15
CA VAL A 127 4.47 -24.85 3.31
C VAL A 127 5.70 -24.23 3.96
N MET A 128 6.05 -23.02 3.57
CA MET A 128 7.20 -22.34 4.14
C MET A 128 6.98 -21.97 5.60
N LEU A 129 5.75 -21.71 5.97
CA LEU A 129 5.42 -21.39 7.35
C LEU A 129 5.30 -22.63 8.21
N GLY A 130 4.97 -23.72 7.59
CA GLY A 130 4.91 -24.98 8.28
C GLY A 130 6.30 -25.55 8.50
#